data_676c7757537633b7f0712c6786dadaaf
#
_entry.id   676c7757537633b7f0712c6786dadaaf
#
_cell.length_a   1.000
_cell.length_b   1.000
_cell.length_c   1.000
_cell.angle_alpha   90.00
_cell.angle_beta   90.00
_cell.angle_gamma   90.00
#
_symmetry.space_group_name_H-M   'P 1'
#
loop_
_entity.id
_entity.type
_entity.pdbx_description
1 polymer ?
#
loop_
_entity_poly.entity_id
_entity_poly.type
_entity_poly.pdbx_seq_one_letter_code
_entity_poly.pdbx_strand_id
1 'polypeptide(L)'
;VVDATSQKSFEQISTESTTPYTGVLSRGYTNAAVWLKLEITPPVDAAADDEIVLRIRPVYLDEISLFDPLDKSGKTRTVGDSVPITANEFTSLSHTLVIPAGDKPRDIWLRVKATSTSLVSVEALTHHEMMQSELILNLAYFGLLAIIGMFALLVLVNWINNRESLYALFVVRQIYYFFYTASLFGIHRLVFANFTGINLDAAYSWLVVIATALSFLFEYRFLHEYAPPKWAKAVLYALMCWSLTAIALMLFGQTMLSLRVNMLLNTIGSVMLLVLSIFFIDAKKVEATKDKVLLSKRMVVSYYLTVTFVLSFSLWPYLGWVEGNEFPLNGLVAY
;
A
#
# COMPACT_ATOMS: atom_id res chain seq x y z
N VAL A 1 2.42 22.58 -3.98
CA VAL A 1 3.79 23.04 -3.70
C VAL A 1 4.56 21.94 -2.99
N VAL A 2 5.84 21.78 -3.32
CA VAL A 2 6.74 20.81 -2.65
C VAL A 2 7.75 21.60 -1.80
N ASP A 3 7.74 21.33 -0.49
CA ASP A 3 8.70 21.89 0.45
C ASP A 3 9.80 20.87 0.75
N ALA A 4 10.93 20.98 0.05
CA ALA A 4 12.07 20.08 0.19
C ALA A 4 12.68 20.06 1.60
N THR A 5 12.54 21.15 2.35
CA THR A 5 13.05 21.28 3.72
C THR A 5 12.10 20.76 4.78
N SER A 6 10.79 20.63 4.44
CA SER A 6 9.69 20.32 5.36
C SER A 6 9.56 21.31 6.52
N GLN A 7 10.13 22.53 6.40
CA GLN A 7 10.20 23.52 7.47
C GLN A 7 9.45 24.81 7.16
N LYS A 8 8.95 24.98 5.92
CA LYS A 8 8.22 26.20 5.55
C LYS A 8 6.93 26.31 6.34
N SER A 9 6.64 27.54 6.80
CA SER A 9 5.36 27.85 7.44
C SER A 9 4.24 28.02 6.42
N PHE A 10 2.99 28.02 6.91
CA PHE A 10 1.82 28.23 6.06
C PHE A 10 1.86 29.61 5.36
N GLU A 11 2.30 30.64 6.07
CA GLU A 11 2.40 32.00 5.50
C GLU A 11 3.37 32.05 4.33
N GLN A 12 4.47 31.32 4.38
CA GLN A 12 5.44 31.25 3.29
C GLN A 12 4.88 30.51 2.08
N ILE A 13 4.20 29.37 2.32
CA ILE A 13 3.65 28.54 1.27
C ILE A 13 2.44 29.19 0.57
N SER A 14 1.61 29.89 1.32
CA SER A 14 0.38 30.52 0.78
C SER A 14 0.66 31.54 -0.31
N THR A 15 1.87 32.10 -0.36
CA THR A 15 2.31 33.07 -1.38
C THR A 15 3.00 32.43 -2.58
N GLU A 16 3.31 31.12 -2.53
CA GLU A 16 3.99 30.42 -3.62
C GLU A 16 3.02 30.03 -4.75
N SER A 17 3.55 29.95 -5.97
CA SER A 17 2.77 29.48 -7.11
C SER A 17 2.45 28.00 -6.98
N THR A 18 1.20 27.62 -7.23
CA THR A 18 0.74 26.25 -7.22
C THR A 18 0.68 25.68 -8.63
N THR A 19 1.00 24.39 -8.77
CA THR A 19 0.79 23.64 -10.01
C THR A 19 -0.53 22.87 -9.89
N PRO A 20 -1.50 23.05 -10.79
CA PRO A 20 -2.75 22.30 -10.73
C PRO A 20 -2.50 20.81 -10.98
N TYR A 21 -3.29 19.97 -10.34
CA TYR A 21 -3.28 18.52 -10.57
C TYR A 21 -4.72 17.97 -10.50
N THR A 22 -4.93 16.79 -11.09
CA THR A 22 -6.20 16.08 -11.03
C THR A 22 -5.96 14.63 -10.63
N GLY A 23 -6.87 14.05 -9.84
CA GLY A 23 -6.78 12.67 -9.40
C GLY A 23 -5.79 12.45 -8.24
N VAL A 24 -4.96 11.42 -8.34
CA VAL A 24 -4.02 11.02 -7.30
C VAL A 24 -2.68 11.69 -7.52
N LEU A 25 -2.22 12.44 -6.53
CA LEU A 25 -0.88 13.04 -6.57
C LEU A 25 0.15 12.03 -6.09
N SER A 26 1.17 11.75 -6.92
CA SER A 26 2.31 10.91 -6.55
C SER A 26 3.62 11.70 -6.63
N ARG A 27 4.44 11.63 -5.56
CA ARG A 27 5.78 12.23 -5.49
C ARG A 27 6.86 11.23 -5.13
N GLY A 28 6.50 9.95 -5.10
CA GLY A 28 7.42 8.87 -4.76
C GLY A 28 7.93 8.96 -3.31
N TYR A 29 9.09 8.37 -3.08
CA TYR A 29 9.74 8.39 -1.76
C TYR A 29 10.50 9.70 -1.56
N THR A 30 9.98 10.57 -0.73
CA THR A 30 10.59 11.87 -0.42
C THR A 30 10.41 12.23 1.05
N ASN A 31 11.38 12.96 1.61
CA ASN A 31 11.25 13.58 2.93
C ASN A 31 10.62 14.97 2.87
N ALA A 32 10.33 15.46 1.66
CA ALA A 32 9.71 16.76 1.46
C ALA A 32 8.27 16.75 1.97
N ALA A 33 7.82 17.85 2.55
CA ALA A 33 6.40 18.07 2.80
C ALA A 33 5.71 18.50 1.50
N VAL A 34 4.56 17.91 1.24
CA VAL A 34 3.73 18.26 0.08
C VAL A 34 2.56 19.10 0.57
N TRP A 35 2.43 20.30 0.00
CA TRP A 35 1.34 21.21 0.32
C TRP A 35 0.33 21.21 -0.82
N LEU A 36 -0.91 20.84 -0.47
CA LEU A 36 -2.05 20.78 -1.38
C LEU A 36 -2.96 21.96 -1.11
N LYS A 37 -3.24 22.74 -2.14
CA LYS A 37 -4.27 23.77 -2.12
C LYS A 37 -5.54 23.18 -2.72
N LEU A 38 -6.63 23.21 -1.98
CA LEU A 38 -7.94 22.69 -2.38
C LEU A 38 -8.94 23.83 -2.36
N GLU A 39 -9.63 24.07 -3.46
CA GLU A 39 -10.75 24.98 -3.52
C GLU A 39 -12.02 24.24 -3.13
N ILE A 40 -12.62 24.63 -2.02
CA ILE A 40 -13.88 24.07 -1.52
C ILE A 40 -15.02 24.96 -1.97
N THR A 41 -15.92 24.43 -2.78
CA THR A 41 -17.14 25.07 -3.20
C THR A 41 -18.31 24.46 -2.44
N PRO A 42 -19.07 25.24 -1.67
CA PRO A 42 -20.24 24.73 -0.95
C PRO A 42 -21.24 24.08 -1.92
N PRO A 43 -21.89 22.97 -1.55
CA PRO A 43 -23.02 22.45 -2.30
C PRO A 43 -24.16 23.47 -2.38
N VAL A 44 -24.93 23.44 -3.49
CA VAL A 44 -25.96 24.46 -3.77
C VAL A 44 -27.03 24.57 -2.68
N ASP A 45 -27.35 23.42 -2.03
CA ASP A 45 -28.40 23.33 -1.01
C ASP A 45 -27.83 23.18 0.41
N ALA A 46 -26.51 23.34 0.59
CA ALA A 46 -25.89 23.19 1.90
C ALA A 46 -26.07 24.45 2.75
N ALA A 47 -26.39 24.27 4.03
CA ALA A 47 -26.27 25.33 5.01
C ALA A 47 -24.79 25.61 5.32
N ALA A 48 -24.49 26.84 5.74
CA ALA A 48 -23.09 27.20 6.04
C ALA A 48 -22.44 26.33 7.13
N ASP A 49 -23.26 25.83 8.05
CA ASP A 49 -22.85 24.95 9.15
C ASP A 49 -22.88 23.47 8.80
N ASP A 50 -23.30 23.10 7.58
CA ASP A 50 -23.22 21.71 7.14
C ASP A 50 -21.77 21.26 7.09
N GLU A 51 -21.56 20.00 7.39
CA GLU A 51 -20.22 19.41 7.48
C GLU A 51 -19.84 18.68 6.19
N ILE A 52 -18.61 18.92 5.74
CA ILE A 52 -17.95 18.20 4.66
C ILE A 52 -16.85 17.36 5.28
N VAL A 53 -16.84 16.06 5.00
CA VAL A 53 -15.80 15.14 5.43
C VAL A 53 -14.73 15.06 4.35
N LEU A 54 -13.52 15.47 4.67
CA LEU A 54 -12.34 15.24 3.85
C LEU A 54 -11.80 13.86 4.15
N ARG A 55 -11.92 12.94 3.19
CA ARG A 55 -11.29 11.62 3.23
C ARG A 55 -9.95 11.67 2.54
N ILE A 56 -8.90 11.31 3.25
CA ILE A 56 -7.53 11.35 2.76
C ILE A 56 -6.95 9.95 2.79
N ARG A 57 -6.44 9.50 1.65
CA ARG A 57 -5.83 8.18 1.47
C ARG A 57 -4.46 8.30 0.80
N PRO A 58 -3.61 7.30 0.93
CA PRO A 58 -3.73 6.04 1.69
C PRO A 58 -3.50 6.22 3.19
N VAL A 59 -3.74 5.14 3.95
CA VAL A 59 -3.70 5.12 5.41
C VAL A 59 -2.29 5.17 6.02
N TYR A 60 -1.26 5.02 5.22
CA TYR A 60 0.15 5.04 5.62
C TYR A 60 0.82 6.43 5.45
N LEU A 61 0.05 7.50 5.37
CA LEU A 61 0.57 8.86 5.42
C LEU A 61 0.85 9.23 6.87
N ASP A 62 2.08 9.67 7.17
CA ASP A 62 2.55 9.87 8.54
C ASP A 62 1.81 11.01 9.24
N GLU A 63 1.72 12.18 8.57
CA GLU A 63 1.19 13.39 9.14
C GLU A 63 0.47 14.24 8.07
N ILE A 64 -0.77 14.60 8.35
CA ILE A 64 -1.60 15.44 7.50
C ILE A 64 -2.17 16.56 8.36
N SER A 65 -1.75 17.80 8.10
CA SER A 65 -2.19 18.97 8.85
C SER A 65 -3.08 19.85 7.99
N LEU A 66 -4.22 20.25 8.53
CA LEU A 66 -5.22 21.11 7.86
C LEU A 66 -5.06 22.57 8.26
N PHE A 67 -5.18 23.44 7.26
CA PHE A 67 -5.25 24.88 7.39
C PHE A 67 -6.50 25.37 6.67
N ASP A 68 -7.57 25.68 7.41
CA ASP A 68 -8.84 26.21 6.90
C ASP A 68 -9.06 27.61 7.49
N PRO A 69 -9.29 28.66 6.66
CA PRO A 69 -9.59 29.99 7.15
C PRO A 69 -10.83 30.09 8.06
N LEU A 70 -11.77 29.14 7.95
CA LEU A 70 -12.95 29.07 8.81
C LEU A 70 -12.69 28.36 10.15
N ASP A 71 -11.52 27.76 10.32
CA ASP A 71 -11.16 27.09 11.56
C ASP A 71 -10.83 28.10 12.66
N LYS A 72 -11.78 28.27 13.59
CA LYS A 72 -11.66 29.17 14.75
C LYS A 72 -10.93 28.54 15.93
N SER A 73 -10.53 27.29 15.86
CA SER A 73 -9.91 26.57 16.98
C SER A 73 -8.53 27.12 17.36
N GLY A 74 -7.87 27.80 16.43
CA GLY A 74 -6.50 28.32 16.58
C GLY A 74 -5.44 27.21 16.77
N LYS A 75 -5.84 25.93 16.55
CA LYS A 75 -4.96 24.76 16.64
C LYS A 75 -4.88 24.08 15.28
N THR A 76 -3.70 23.68 14.90
CA THR A 76 -3.52 22.85 13.72
C THR A 76 -4.14 21.48 13.98
N ARG A 77 -5.12 21.09 13.17
CA ARG A 77 -5.73 19.78 13.22
C ARG A 77 -4.89 18.82 12.40
N THR A 78 -4.45 17.74 13.00
CA THR A 78 -3.51 16.82 12.39
C THR A 78 -4.00 15.39 12.54
N VAL A 79 -3.99 14.64 11.42
CA VAL A 79 -4.26 13.21 11.34
C VAL A 79 -3.10 12.52 10.63
N GLY A 80 -3.01 11.21 10.72
CA GLY A 80 -1.93 10.44 10.09
C GLY A 80 -1.75 9.08 10.77
N ASP A 81 -0.82 8.25 10.29
CA ASP A 81 -0.54 6.98 10.95
C ASP A 81 0.45 7.13 12.12
N SER A 82 1.23 8.22 12.15
CA SER A 82 2.01 8.62 13.32
C SER A 82 1.18 9.29 14.42
N VAL A 83 -0.11 9.56 14.14
CA VAL A 83 -1.06 10.19 15.05
C VAL A 83 -2.11 9.17 15.48
N PRO A 84 -2.55 9.14 16.74
CA PRO A 84 -3.61 8.21 17.17
C PRO A 84 -4.86 8.30 16.30
N ILE A 85 -5.49 7.16 16.00
CA ILE A 85 -6.70 7.11 15.16
C ILE A 85 -7.85 7.93 15.74
N THR A 86 -7.83 8.17 17.04
CA THR A 86 -8.79 9.04 17.75
C THR A 86 -8.70 10.51 17.33
N ALA A 87 -7.65 10.90 16.60
CA ALA A 87 -7.55 12.22 15.97
C ALA A 87 -8.41 12.34 14.70
N ASN A 88 -8.87 11.22 14.11
CA ASN A 88 -9.84 11.25 13.04
C ASN A 88 -11.16 11.85 13.57
N GLU A 89 -11.68 12.81 12.83
CA GLU A 89 -12.92 13.53 13.22
C GLU A 89 -14.18 12.81 12.72
N PHE A 90 -14.01 11.83 11.84
CA PHE A 90 -15.05 10.89 11.44
C PHE A 90 -14.54 9.45 11.63
N THR A 91 -15.40 8.53 12.05
CA THR A 91 -15.02 7.13 12.27
C THR A 91 -14.76 6.42 10.94
N SER A 92 -13.51 6.23 10.60
CA SER A 92 -13.06 5.60 9.34
C SER A 92 -11.70 4.93 9.53
N LEU A 93 -11.41 3.95 8.68
CA LEU A 93 -10.04 3.43 8.52
C LEU A 93 -9.13 4.43 7.80
N SER A 94 -9.69 5.27 6.90
CA SER A 94 -8.99 6.36 6.23
C SER A 94 -8.69 7.51 7.18
N HIS A 95 -7.82 8.43 6.77
CA HIS A 95 -7.64 9.69 7.51
C HIS A 95 -8.80 10.62 7.18
N THR A 96 -9.39 11.22 8.21
CA THR A 96 -10.58 12.06 8.05
C THR A 96 -10.47 13.36 8.83
N LEU A 97 -10.84 14.46 8.19
CA LEU A 97 -10.98 15.78 8.77
C LEU A 97 -12.35 16.32 8.38
N VAL A 98 -13.04 16.99 9.29
CA VAL A 98 -14.37 17.56 9.05
C VAL A 98 -14.22 19.07 8.95
N ILE A 99 -14.77 19.67 7.89
CA ILE A 99 -14.76 21.10 7.66
C ILE A 99 -16.18 21.61 7.49
N PRO A 100 -16.51 22.86 7.89
CA PRO A 100 -17.81 23.45 7.57
C PRO A 100 -17.91 23.69 6.06
N ALA A 101 -19.11 23.55 5.49
CA ALA A 101 -19.36 23.88 4.09
C ALA A 101 -19.02 25.34 3.79
N GLY A 102 -19.49 26.25 4.64
CA GLY A 102 -19.34 27.69 4.48
C GLY A 102 -20.30 28.27 3.45
N ASP A 103 -20.36 29.61 3.37
CA ASP A 103 -21.27 30.33 2.46
C ASP A 103 -20.65 30.64 1.09
N LYS A 104 -19.33 30.57 0.98
CA LYS A 104 -18.58 31.00 -0.22
C LYS A 104 -17.46 30.03 -0.53
N PRO A 105 -17.08 29.91 -1.81
CA PRO A 105 -15.86 29.17 -2.17
C PRO A 105 -14.66 29.74 -1.43
N ARG A 106 -13.80 28.80 -0.96
CA ARG A 106 -12.58 29.13 -0.24
C ARG A 106 -11.47 28.13 -0.51
N ASP A 107 -10.27 28.60 -0.31
CA ASP A 107 -9.08 27.77 -0.38
C ASP A 107 -8.75 27.20 1.02
N ILE A 108 -8.58 25.91 1.10
CA ILE A 108 -7.98 25.23 2.25
C ILE A 108 -6.63 24.62 1.85
N TRP A 109 -5.80 24.38 2.83
CA TRP A 109 -4.50 23.77 2.60
C TRP A 109 -4.29 22.54 3.47
N LEU A 110 -3.71 21.52 2.84
CA LEU A 110 -3.25 20.32 3.53
C LEU A 110 -1.74 20.24 3.40
N ARG A 111 -1.05 20.12 4.54
CA ARG A 111 0.36 19.78 4.59
C ARG A 111 0.47 18.28 4.82
N VAL A 112 1.05 17.57 3.88
CA VAL A 112 1.23 16.12 3.93
C VAL A 112 2.70 15.78 4.03
N LYS A 113 3.06 14.96 5.01
CA LYS A 113 4.40 14.43 5.20
C LYS A 113 4.32 12.91 5.29
N ALA A 114 5.22 12.21 4.59
CA ALA A 114 5.30 10.76 4.64
C ALA A 114 6.77 10.32 4.53
N THR A 115 7.17 9.34 5.34
CA THR A 115 8.47 8.65 5.24
C THR A 115 8.45 7.53 4.21
N SER A 116 7.26 7.10 3.84
CA SER A 116 6.97 6.13 2.78
C SER A 116 6.73 6.84 1.43
N THR A 117 5.86 6.30 0.60
CA THR A 117 5.49 6.92 -0.68
C THR A 117 4.55 8.10 -0.45
N SER A 118 4.90 9.28 -0.96
CA SER A 118 4.01 10.44 -0.95
C SER A 118 2.96 10.34 -2.05
N LEU A 119 2.02 9.42 -1.87
CA LEU A 119 0.84 9.23 -2.69
C LEU A 119 -0.33 9.84 -1.93
N VAL A 120 -1.09 10.75 -2.54
CA VAL A 120 -2.18 11.44 -1.85
C VAL A 120 -3.41 11.52 -2.74
N SER A 121 -4.53 11.05 -2.21
CA SER A 121 -5.87 11.25 -2.77
C SER A 121 -6.74 11.90 -1.71
N VAL A 122 -7.41 12.99 -2.07
CA VAL A 122 -8.32 13.71 -1.18
C VAL A 122 -9.70 13.75 -1.84
N GLU A 123 -10.71 13.38 -1.08
CA GLU A 123 -12.10 13.40 -1.49
C GLU A 123 -12.90 14.21 -0.47
N ALA A 124 -13.73 15.10 -0.95
CA ALA A 124 -14.67 15.87 -0.14
C ALA A 124 -16.06 15.21 -0.28
N LEU A 125 -16.61 14.72 0.79
CA LEU A 125 -17.84 13.93 0.83
C LEU A 125 -18.81 14.49 1.86
N THR A 126 -20.10 14.39 1.61
CA THR A 126 -21.11 14.59 2.63
C THR A 126 -21.04 13.44 3.66
N HIS A 127 -21.59 13.64 4.84
CA HIS A 127 -21.67 12.58 5.88
C HIS A 127 -22.31 11.30 5.35
N HIS A 128 -23.37 11.45 4.55
CA HIS A 128 -24.10 10.31 3.98
C HIS A 128 -23.27 9.54 2.94
N GLU A 129 -22.64 10.25 2.01
CA GLU A 129 -21.74 9.64 1.01
C GLU A 129 -20.54 8.96 1.66
N MET A 130 -19.99 9.59 2.70
CA MET A 130 -18.88 9.00 3.46
C MET A 130 -19.29 7.69 4.10
N MET A 131 -20.44 7.63 4.79
CA MET A 131 -20.96 6.40 5.41
C MET A 131 -21.19 5.29 4.39
N GLN A 132 -21.82 5.60 3.25
CA GLN A 132 -22.08 4.59 2.22
C GLN A 132 -20.78 4.04 1.62
N SER A 133 -19.86 4.93 1.24
CA SER A 133 -18.60 4.52 0.64
C SER A 133 -17.72 3.74 1.62
N GLU A 134 -17.69 4.11 2.90
CA GLU A 134 -16.95 3.37 3.94
C GLU A 134 -17.55 1.96 4.17
N LEU A 135 -18.86 1.84 4.15
CA LEU A 135 -19.51 0.52 4.29
C LEU A 135 -19.07 -0.43 3.17
N ILE A 136 -19.13 0.03 1.91
CA ILE A 136 -18.74 -0.78 0.75
C ILE A 136 -17.25 -1.12 0.82
N LEU A 137 -16.41 -0.14 1.13
CA LEU A 137 -14.97 -0.31 1.23
C LEU A 137 -14.59 -1.31 2.34
N ASN A 138 -15.19 -1.17 3.52
CA ASN A 138 -14.94 -2.05 4.65
C ASN A 138 -15.42 -3.48 4.36
N LEU A 139 -16.56 -3.67 3.71
CA LEU A 139 -17.03 -4.99 3.27
C LEU A 139 -16.02 -5.64 2.31
N ALA A 140 -15.48 -4.87 1.36
CA ALA A 140 -14.44 -5.37 0.43
C ALA A 140 -13.15 -5.75 1.18
N TYR A 141 -12.69 -4.93 2.12
CA TYR A 141 -11.49 -5.19 2.92
C TYR A 141 -11.64 -6.44 3.79
N PHE A 142 -12.72 -6.53 4.55
CA PHE A 142 -12.99 -7.70 5.40
C PHE A 142 -13.26 -8.95 4.57
N GLY A 143 -13.93 -8.83 3.41
CA GLY A 143 -14.12 -9.93 2.47
C GLY A 143 -12.79 -10.49 1.95
N LEU A 144 -11.87 -9.61 1.55
CA LEU A 144 -10.54 -10.01 1.11
C LEU A 144 -9.73 -10.66 2.24
N LEU A 145 -9.76 -10.09 3.44
CA LEU A 145 -9.09 -10.68 4.60
C LEU A 145 -9.67 -12.05 4.99
N ALA A 146 -10.99 -12.22 4.88
CA ALA A 146 -11.63 -13.50 5.11
C ALA A 146 -11.17 -14.57 4.11
N ILE A 147 -11.04 -14.21 2.83
CA ILE A 147 -10.49 -15.10 1.79
C ILE A 147 -9.05 -15.47 2.12
N ILE A 148 -8.18 -14.50 2.44
CA ILE A 148 -6.78 -14.76 2.82
C ILE A 148 -6.71 -15.67 4.05
N GLY A 149 -7.51 -15.40 5.07
CA GLY A 149 -7.60 -16.19 6.29
C GLY A 149 -8.08 -17.62 6.05
N MET A 150 -9.11 -17.79 5.20
CA MET A 150 -9.59 -19.10 4.79
C MET A 150 -8.50 -19.92 4.10
N PHE A 151 -7.77 -19.31 3.15
CA PHE A 151 -6.63 -19.98 2.51
C PHE A 151 -5.56 -20.36 3.52
N ALA A 152 -5.23 -19.50 4.47
CA ALA A 152 -4.27 -19.80 5.52
C ALA A 152 -4.71 -21.04 6.34
N LEU A 153 -5.99 -21.10 6.71
CA LEU A 153 -6.56 -22.23 7.45
C LEU A 153 -6.54 -23.53 6.65
N LEU A 154 -6.93 -23.50 5.37
CA LEU A 154 -6.92 -24.67 4.49
C LEU A 154 -5.50 -25.24 4.36
N VAL A 155 -4.50 -24.38 4.18
CA VAL A 155 -3.12 -24.86 4.06
C VAL A 155 -2.57 -25.30 5.40
N LEU A 156 -2.98 -24.68 6.51
CA LEU A 156 -2.64 -25.12 7.86
C LEU A 156 -3.12 -26.57 8.11
N VAL A 157 -4.38 -26.87 7.75
CA VAL A 157 -4.93 -28.23 7.84
C VAL A 157 -4.11 -29.22 6.98
N ASN A 158 -3.78 -28.84 5.74
CA ASN A 158 -2.94 -29.64 4.88
C ASN A 158 -1.55 -29.89 5.49
N TRP A 159 -0.93 -28.87 6.09
CA TRP A 159 0.35 -29.02 6.77
C TRP A 159 0.25 -29.94 7.99
N ILE A 160 -0.80 -29.83 8.79
CA ILE A 160 -1.02 -30.72 9.94
C ILE A 160 -1.11 -32.17 9.51
N ASN A 161 -1.77 -32.46 8.38
CA ASN A 161 -1.97 -33.82 7.86
C ASN A 161 -0.71 -34.38 7.20
N ASN A 162 -0.03 -33.59 6.38
CA ASN A 162 1.06 -34.07 5.53
C ASN A 162 2.47 -33.82 6.12
N ARG A 163 2.60 -32.84 7.03
CA ARG A 163 3.86 -32.42 7.67
C ARG A 163 4.98 -32.01 6.71
N GLU A 164 4.64 -31.62 5.49
CA GLU A 164 5.62 -31.16 4.51
C GLU A 164 6.07 -29.73 4.80
N SER A 165 7.38 -29.49 4.68
CA SER A 165 7.99 -28.18 4.99
C SER A 165 7.52 -27.05 4.08
N LEU A 166 7.13 -27.36 2.84
CA LEU A 166 6.61 -26.37 1.90
C LEU A 166 5.26 -25.81 2.36
N TYR A 167 4.35 -26.68 2.85
CA TYR A 167 3.09 -26.21 3.43
C TYR A 167 3.31 -25.35 4.68
N ALA A 168 4.27 -25.73 5.54
CA ALA A 168 4.63 -24.91 6.71
C ALA A 168 5.08 -23.50 6.30
N LEU A 169 5.98 -23.43 5.31
CA LEU A 169 6.46 -22.14 4.79
C LEU A 169 5.34 -21.31 4.18
N PHE A 170 4.42 -21.96 3.45
CA PHE A 170 3.26 -21.28 2.88
C PHE A 170 2.32 -20.76 3.96
N VAL A 171 2.07 -21.52 5.03
CA VAL A 171 1.27 -21.06 6.17
C VAL A 171 1.89 -19.82 6.81
N VAL A 172 3.20 -19.84 7.10
CA VAL A 172 3.90 -18.69 7.66
C VAL A 172 3.77 -17.48 6.75
N ARG A 173 4.03 -17.65 5.45
CA ARG A 173 3.86 -16.59 4.44
C ARG A 173 2.43 -16.05 4.46
N GLN A 174 1.41 -16.92 4.48
CA GLN A 174 0.02 -16.52 4.39
C GLN A 174 -0.46 -15.76 5.64
N ILE A 175 -0.01 -16.16 6.82
CA ILE A 175 -0.24 -15.43 8.07
C ILE A 175 0.39 -14.04 7.99
N TYR A 176 1.62 -13.95 7.48
CA TYR A 176 2.29 -12.67 7.28
C TYR A 176 1.53 -11.76 6.31
N TYR A 177 1.07 -12.31 5.19
CA TYR A 177 0.24 -11.58 4.21
C TYR A 177 -1.09 -11.11 4.79
N PHE A 178 -1.70 -11.89 5.67
CA PHE A 178 -2.91 -11.48 6.37
C PHE A 178 -2.67 -10.22 7.20
N PHE A 179 -1.63 -10.21 8.04
CA PHE A 179 -1.28 -9.04 8.85
C PHE A 179 -0.81 -7.86 8.01
N TYR A 180 -0.04 -8.10 6.97
CA TYR A 180 0.38 -7.07 6.03
C TYR A 180 -0.84 -6.40 5.36
N THR A 181 -1.77 -7.19 4.85
CA THR A 181 -2.98 -6.69 4.19
C THR A 181 -3.89 -5.96 5.19
N ALA A 182 -4.05 -6.48 6.39
CA ALA A 182 -4.81 -5.80 7.45
C ALA A 182 -4.18 -4.44 7.81
N SER A 183 -2.84 -4.37 7.83
CA SER A 183 -2.13 -3.12 8.07
C SER A 183 -2.26 -2.15 6.89
N LEU A 184 -2.21 -2.65 5.65
CA LEU A 184 -2.42 -1.84 4.45
C LEU A 184 -3.80 -1.16 4.44
N PHE A 185 -4.82 -1.80 5.01
CA PHE A 185 -6.17 -1.24 5.16
C PHE A 185 -6.34 -0.36 6.41
N GLY A 186 -5.30 -0.19 7.22
CA GLY A 186 -5.36 0.63 8.44
C GLY A 186 -6.00 -0.06 9.66
N ILE A 187 -6.36 -1.36 9.57
CA ILE A 187 -7.01 -2.10 10.65
C ILE A 187 -6.12 -2.17 11.89
N HIS A 188 -4.79 -2.24 11.71
CA HIS A 188 -3.84 -2.23 12.82
C HIS A 188 -3.98 -0.98 13.71
N ARG A 189 -4.34 0.18 13.12
CA ARG A 189 -4.56 1.43 13.88
C ARG A 189 -5.75 1.33 14.83
N LEU A 190 -6.81 0.60 14.43
CA LEU A 190 -7.96 0.33 15.31
C LEU A 190 -7.61 -0.64 16.44
N VAL A 191 -6.93 -1.73 16.09
CA VAL A 191 -6.58 -2.78 17.06
C VAL A 191 -5.62 -2.25 18.12
N PHE A 192 -4.65 -1.44 17.70
CA PHE A 192 -3.61 -0.92 18.58
C PHE A 192 -3.84 0.54 19.01
N ALA A 193 -5.05 1.09 18.80
CA ALA A 193 -5.39 2.48 19.13
C ALA A 193 -5.04 2.89 20.60
N ASN A 194 -5.16 1.95 21.52
CA ASN A 194 -4.94 2.17 22.97
C ASN A 194 -3.54 1.74 23.43
N PHE A 195 -2.69 1.21 22.55
CA PHE A 195 -1.34 0.78 22.92
C PHE A 195 -0.36 1.94 22.75
N THR A 196 0.06 2.51 23.87
CA THR A 196 1.11 3.53 23.87
C THR A 196 2.49 2.89 23.74
N GLY A 197 3.37 3.49 22.94
CA GLY A 197 4.75 3.05 22.77
C GLY A 197 5.03 2.11 21.60
N ILE A 198 4.03 1.74 20.80
CA ILE A 198 4.22 1.01 19.54
C ILE A 198 4.29 2.03 18.41
N ASN A 199 5.41 2.05 17.70
CA ASN A 199 5.51 2.80 16.45
C ASN A 199 4.87 1.98 15.32
N LEU A 200 3.62 2.28 15.00
CA LEU A 200 2.82 1.55 14.01
C LEU A 200 3.36 1.69 12.58
N ASP A 201 3.89 2.86 12.22
CA ASP A 201 4.54 3.09 10.92
C ASP A 201 5.78 2.19 10.77
N ALA A 202 6.65 2.15 11.79
CA ALA A 202 7.79 1.24 11.77
C ALA A 202 7.37 -0.23 11.69
N ALA A 203 6.32 -0.63 12.42
CA ALA A 203 5.79 -1.99 12.38
C ALA A 203 5.26 -2.35 10.98
N TYR A 204 4.54 -1.44 10.33
CA TYR A 204 4.08 -1.63 8.95
C TYR A 204 5.25 -1.77 7.97
N SER A 205 6.25 -0.89 8.07
CA SER A 205 7.46 -0.96 7.23
C SER A 205 8.19 -2.30 7.37
N TRP A 206 8.29 -2.86 8.59
CA TRP A 206 8.82 -4.19 8.84
C TRP A 206 7.98 -5.28 8.18
N LEU A 207 6.65 -5.20 8.27
CA LEU A 207 5.76 -6.16 7.62
C LEU A 207 5.98 -6.19 6.10
N VAL A 208 6.12 -5.03 5.44
CA VAL A 208 6.38 -4.91 4.00
C VAL A 208 7.67 -5.64 3.62
N VAL A 209 8.77 -5.38 4.31
CA VAL A 209 10.09 -5.93 3.98
C VAL A 209 10.15 -7.44 4.24
N ILE A 210 9.61 -7.90 5.35
CA ILE A 210 9.59 -9.33 5.70
C ILE A 210 8.64 -10.11 4.78
N ALA A 211 7.48 -9.55 4.41
CA ALA A 211 6.56 -10.19 3.47
C ALA A 211 7.24 -10.46 2.12
N THR A 212 8.02 -9.50 1.63
CA THR A 212 8.82 -9.68 0.40
C THR A 212 9.85 -10.80 0.54
N ALA A 213 10.61 -10.80 1.62
CA ALA A 213 11.62 -11.83 1.86
C ALA A 213 11.00 -13.23 1.95
N LEU A 214 9.89 -13.38 2.67
CA LEU A 214 9.13 -14.63 2.75
C LEU A 214 8.59 -15.07 1.39
N SER A 215 8.19 -14.12 0.54
CA SER A 215 7.71 -14.43 -0.81
C SER A 215 8.83 -15.03 -1.66
N PHE A 216 10.02 -14.41 -1.73
CA PHE A 216 11.13 -14.95 -2.50
C PHE A 216 11.63 -16.26 -1.94
N LEU A 217 11.62 -16.45 -0.63
CA LEU A 217 11.96 -17.74 -0.01
C LEU A 217 10.96 -18.83 -0.42
N PHE A 218 9.66 -18.51 -0.40
CA PHE A 218 8.62 -19.45 -0.84
C PHE A 218 8.75 -19.76 -2.33
N GLU A 219 8.90 -18.75 -3.20
CA GLU A 219 9.06 -18.94 -4.64
C GLU A 219 10.29 -19.79 -4.97
N TYR A 220 11.42 -19.56 -4.31
CA TYR A 220 12.61 -20.35 -4.48
C TYR A 220 12.36 -21.82 -4.12
N ARG A 221 11.74 -22.08 -2.98
CA ARG A 221 11.43 -23.46 -2.52
C ARG A 221 10.39 -24.13 -3.40
N PHE A 222 9.32 -23.42 -3.71
CA PHE A 222 8.22 -23.90 -4.54
C PHE A 222 8.70 -24.27 -5.96
N LEU A 223 9.38 -23.36 -6.63
CA LEU A 223 9.85 -23.60 -7.99
C LEU A 223 10.93 -24.68 -8.07
N HIS A 224 11.67 -24.89 -6.98
CA HIS A 224 12.68 -25.94 -6.95
C HIS A 224 12.11 -27.36 -7.22
N GLU A 225 10.85 -27.62 -6.85
CA GLU A 225 10.17 -28.90 -7.08
C GLU A 225 9.86 -29.16 -8.57
N TYR A 226 9.81 -28.11 -9.38
CA TYR A 226 9.47 -28.19 -10.81
C TYR A 226 10.70 -28.19 -11.73
N ALA A 227 11.88 -28.47 -11.18
CA ALA A 227 13.14 -28.54 -11.92
C ALA A 227 13.41 -27.32 -12.81
N PRO A 228 13.46 -26.10 -12.27
CA PRO A 228 13.77 -24.89 -13.02
C PRO A 228 15.20 -24.95 -13.57
N PRO A 229 15.50 -24.22 -14.66
CA PRO A 229 16.85 -24.17 -15.20
C PRO A 229 17.83 -23.57 -14.19
N LYS A 230 19.13 -23.89 -14.33
CA LYS A 230 20.16 -23.44 -13.37
C LYS A 230 20.21 -21.93 -13.23
N TRP A 231 20.06 -21.19 -14.34
CA TRP A 231 20.02 -19.72 -14.32
C TRP A 231 18.86 -19.17 -13.47
N ALA A 232 17.66 -19.77 -13.59
CA ALA A 232 16.49 -19.35 -12.83
C ALA A 232 16.68 -19.58 -11.32
N LYS A 233 17.26 -20.72 -10.94
CA LYS A 233 17.63 -20.99 -9.54
C LYS A 233 18.61 -19.96 -9.00
N ALA A 234 19.63 -19.61 -9.80
CA ALA A 234 20.64 -18.63 -9.41
C ALA A 234 20.01 -17.24 -9.22
N VAL A 235 19.12 -16.82 -10.12
CA VAL A 235 18.44 -15.52 -10.01
C VAL A 235 17.51 -15.48 -8.80
N LEU A 236 16.69 -16.53 -8.60
CA LEU A 236 15.79 -16.58 -7.43
C LEU A 236 16.59 -16.57 -6.11
N TYR A 237 17.71 -17.29 -6.08
CA TYR A 237 18.60 -17.26 -4.94
C TYR A 237 19.21 -15.86 -4.71
N ALA A 238 19.64 -15.19 -5.79
CA ALA A 238 20.16 -13.84 -5.71
C ALA A 238 19.10 -12.84 -5.21
N LEU A 239 17.84 -12.95 -5.69
CA LEU A 239 16.73 -12.11 -5.21
C LEU A 239 16.43 -12.37 -3.73
N MET A 240 16.45 -13.62 -3.29
CA MET A 240 16.30 -13.97 -1.89
C MET A 240 17.43 -13.38 -1.03
N CYS A 241 18.70 -13.52 -1.47
CA CYS A 241 19.83 -12.89 -0.77
C CYS A 241 19.74 -11.37 -0.78
N TRP A 242 19.26 -10.77 -1.88
CA TRP A 242 19.08 -9.32 -1.96
C TRP A 242 17.99 -8.84 -1.00
N SER A 243 16.93 -9.60 -0.77
CA SER A 243 15.92 -9.22 0.24
C SER A 243 16.52 -9.09 1.66
N LEU A 244 17.60 -9.80 1.97
CA LEU A 244 18.32 -9.64 3.23
C LEU A 244 19.00 -8.28 3.36
N THR A 245 19.36 -7.63 2.24
CA THR A 245 19.92 -6.26 2.29
C THR A 245 18.86 -5.25 2.71
N ALA A 246 17.61 -5.40 2.27
CA ALA A 246 16.51 -4.55 2.71
C ALA A 246 16.26 -4.71 4.22
N ILE A 247 16.29 -5.95 4.73
CA ILE A 247 16.18 -6.23 6.17
C ILE A 247 17.35 -5.59 6.94
N ALA A 248 18.58 -5.74 6.44
CA ALA A 248 19.75 -5.14 7.08
C ALA A 248 19.65 -3.61 7.13
N LEU A 249 19.26 -2.96 6.03
CA LEU A 249 19.05 -1.50 5.99
C LEU A 249 18.00 -1.06 7.02
N MET A 250 16.93 -1.84 7.20
CA MET A 250 15.92 -1.57 8.21
C MET A 250 16.49 -1.66 9.63
N LEU A 251 17.31 -2.67 9.91
CA LEU A 251 18.00 -2.83 11.21
C LEU A 251 18.96 -1.65 11.51
N PHE A 252 19.57 -1.05 10.48
CA PHE A 252 20.40 0.14 10.63
C PHE A 252 19.60 1.46 10.63
N GLY A 253 18.28 1.42 10.71
CA GLY A 253 17.43 2.60 10.77
C GLY A 253 17.28 3.35 9.43
N GLN A 254 17.72 2.76 8.32
CA GLN A 254 17.61 3.34 6.97
C GLN A 254 16.28 2.94 6.31
N THR A 255 15.15 3.25 6.96
CA THR A 255 13.81 2.80 6.56
C THR A 255 13.47 3.17 5.11
N MET A 256 13.65 4.43 4.72
CA MET A 256 13.35 4.89 3.36
C MET A 256 14.19 4.16 2.30
N LEU A 257 15.49 3.98 2.54
CA LEU A 257 16.36 3.25 1.63
C LEU A 257 15.99 1.78 1.54
N SER A 258 15.65 1.17 2.68
CA SER A 258 15.14 -0.21 2.75
C SER A 258 13.89 -0.40 1.91
N LEU A 259 12.90 0.48 2.03
CA LEU A 259 11.66 0.42 1.26
C LEU A 259 11.89 0.63 -0.24
N ARG A 260 12.79 1.55 -0.64
CA ARG A 260 13.19 1.72 -2.05
C ARG A 260 13.85 0.47 -2.62
N VAL A 261 14.79 -0.12 -1.89
CA VAL A 261 15.46 -1.37 -2.26
C VAL A 261 14.46 -2.50 -2.37
N ASN A 262 13.53 -2.59 -1.44
CA ASN A 262 12.45 -3.59 -1.43
C ASN A 262 11.50 -3.45 -2.64
N MET A 263 11.16 -2.21 -3.02
CA MET A 263 10.34 -1.94 -4.20
C MET A 263 11.05 -2.35 -5.49
N LEU A 264 12.34 -1.99 -5.66
CA LEU A 264 13.16 -2.43 -6.79
C LEU A 264 13.18 -3.95 -6.89
N LEU A 265 13.38 -4.61 -5.76
CA LEU A 265 13.41 -6.06 -5.66
C LEU A 265 12.08 -6.69 -6.09
N ASN A 266 10.95 -6.15 -5.63
CA ASN A 266 9.62 -6.61 -6.05
C ASN A 266 9.40 -6.43 -7.56
N THR A 267 9.83 -5.30 -8.12
CA THR A 267 9.71 -5.02 -9.57
C THR A 267 10.52 -6.02 -10.38
N ILE A 268 11.81 -6.17 -10.07
CA ILE A 268 12.70 -7.12 -10.76
C ILE A 268 12.18 -8.55 -10.58
N GLY A 269 11.76 -8.90 -9.37
CA GLY A 269 11.18 -10.19 -9.06
C GLY A 269 9.93 -10.49 -9.88
N SER A 270 9.01 -9.53 -10.01
CA SER A 270 7.78 -9.66 -10.79
C SER A 270 8.08 -9.91 -12.28
N VAL A 271 9.00 -9.13 -12.87
CA VAL A 271 9.45 -9.35 -14.25
C VAL A 271 10.08 -10.74 -14.40
N MET A 272 10.87 -11.16 -13.43
CA MET A 272 11.49 -12.48 -13.44
C MET A 272 10.47 -13.62 -13.36
N LEU A 273 9.42 -13.46 -12.53
CA LEU A 273 8.32 -14.43 -12.47
C LEU A 273 7.59 -14.53 -13.81
N LEU A 274 7.41 -13.42 -14.54
CA LEU A 274 6.84 -13.45 -15.89
C LEU A 274 7.73 -14.23 -16.85
N VAL A 275 9.05 -13.97 -16.88
CA VAL A 275 10.00 -14.71 -17.71
C VAL A 275 9.97 -16.20 -17.37
N LEU A 276 9.92 -16.55 -16.11
CA LEU A 276 9.80 -17.95 -15.67
C LEU A 276 8.47 -18.56 -16.11
N SER A 277 7.37 -17.82 -16.09
CA SER A 277 6.07 -18.32 -16.53
C SER A 277 6.11 -18.74 -17.99
N ILE A 278 6.73 -17.92 -18.85
CA ILE A 278 6.93 -18.24 -20.28
C ILE A 278 7.78 -19.51 -20.44
N PHE A 279 8.84 -19.63 -19.65
CA PHE A 279 9.69 -20.84 -19.67
C PHE A 279 8.90 -22.12 -19.32
N PHE A 280 7.97 -22.05 -18.36
CA PHE A 280 7.16 -23.21 -17.97
C PHE A 280 6.05 -23.54 -19.00
N ILE A 281 5.67 -22.59 -19.86
CA ILE A 281 4.70 -22.79 -20.97
C ILE A 281 5.38 -23.39 -22.20
N ASP A 282 6.71 -23.31 -22.34
CA ASP A 282 7.42 -23.75 -23.57
C ASP A 282 7.09 -25.20 -23.90
N ALA A 283 6.16 -25.38 -24.83
CA ALA A 283 5.60 -26.64 -25.25
C ALA A 283 6.67 -27.62 -25.83
N LYS A 284 7.72 -27.08 -26.48
CA LYS A 284 8.78 -27.93 -27.09
C LYS A 284 9.59 -28.71 -26.04
N LYS A 285 9.79 -28.12 -24.88
CA LYS A 285 10.44 -28.83 -23.76
C LYS A 285 9.49 -29.75 -23.02
N VAL A 286 8.21 -29.47 -23.11
CA VAL A 286 7.14 -30.21 -22.50
C VAL A 286 6.82 -31.49 -23.27
N GLU A 287 6.81 -31.45 -24.62
CA GLU A 287 6.63 -32.63 -25.46
C GLU A 287 7.74 -33.67 -25.28
N ALA A 288 8.94 -33.26 -24.93
CA ALA A 288 10.04 -34.16 -24.59
C ALA A 288 9.83 -34.90 -23.25
N THR A 289 8.87 -34.47 -22.45
CA THR A 289 8.58 -35.10 -21.15
C THR A 289 7.43 -36.09 -21.32
N LYS A 290 7.70 -37.39 -21.25
CA LYS A 290 6.69 -38.47 -21.34
C LYS A 290 5.68 -38.45 -20.16
N ASP A 291 5.87 -37.61 -19.16
CA ASP A 291 5.05 -37.54 -17.97
C ASP A 291 3.98 -36.44 -18.09
N LYS A 292 2.75 -36.86 -18.43
CA LYS A 292 1.59 -35.96 -18.54
C LYS A 292 1.23 -35.24 -17.24
N VAL A 293 1.53 -35.86 -16.08
CA VAL A 293 1.25 -35.26 -14.75
C VAL A 293 2.21 -34.11 -14.50
N LEU A 294 3.48 -34.24 -14.83
CA LEU A 294 4.47 -33.16 -14.68
C LEU A 294 4.14 -31.99 -15.64
N LEU A 295 3.64 -32.29 -16.83
CA LEU A 295 3.18 -31.31 -17.79
C LEU A 295 2.02 -30.47 -17.22
N SER A 296 0.98 -31.11 -16.71
CA SER A 296 -0.16 -30.44 -16.09
C SER A 296 0.26 -29.54 -14.94
N LYS A 297 1.15 -30.03 -14.07
CA LYS A 297 1.69 -29.25 -12.94
C LYS A 297 2.46 -28.02 -13.42
N ARG A 298 3.28 -28.13 -14.47
CA ARG A 298 4.01 -26.99 -15.04
C ARG A 298 3.07 -25.90 -15.59
N MET A 299 1.98 -26.28 -16.24
CA MET A 299 0.98 -25.31 -16.71
C MET A 299 0.36 -24.55 -15.54
N VAL A 300 -0.03 -25.23 -14.47
CA VAL A 300 -0.56 -24.59 -13.26
C VAL A 300 0.45 -23.61 -12.66
N VAL A 301 1.71 -23.99 -12.58
CA VAL A 301 2.79 -23.10 -12.11
C VAL A 301 2.92 -21.88 -13.01
N SER A 302 2.86 -22.03 -14.32
CA SER A 302 2.93 -20.92 -15.26
C SER A 302 1.77 -19.93 -15.05
N TYR A 303 0.53 -20.41 -14.90
CA TYR A 303 -0.61 -19.55 -14.60
C TYR A 303 -0.43 -18.82 -13.26
N TYR A 304 0.02 -19.53 -12.22
CA TYR A 304 0.30 -18.94 -10.93
C TYR A 304 1.31 -17.79 -11.03
N LEU A 305 2.45 -18.01 -11.71
CA LEU A 305 3.48 -16.97 -11.89
C LEU A 305 2.97 -15.79 -12.70
N THR A 306 2.16 -16.03 -13.73
CA THR A 306 1.55 -14.96 -14.54
C THR A 306 0.60 -14.13 -13.71
N VAL A 307 -0.27 -14.74 -12.91
CA VAL A 307 -1.20 -14.03 -12.02
C VAL A 307 -0.42 -13.23 -10.97
N THR A 308 0.63 -13.81 -10.39
CA THR A 308 1.48 -13.12 -9.41
C THR A 308 2.16 -11.90 -10.03
N PHE A 309 2.65 -12.02 -11.27
CA PHE A 309 3.22 -10.88 -12.01
C PHE A 309 2.18 -9.79 -12.24
N VAL A 310 0.99 -10.14 -12.75
CA VAL A 310 -0.07 -9.17 -13.03
C VAL A 310 -0.46 -8.41 -11.76
N LEU A 311 -0.67 -9.12 -10.66
CA LEU A 311 -1.01 -8.50 -9.37
C LEU A 311 0.11 -7.59 -8.85
N SER A 312 1.37 -8.04 -8.92
CA SER A 312 2.50 -7.23 -8.47
C SER A 312 2.73 -6.00 -9.35
N PHE A 313 2.58 -6.15 -10.68
CA PHE A 313 2.79 -5.07 -11.62
C PHE A 313 1.65 -4.05 -11.61
N SER A 314 0.42 -4.46 -11.33
CA SER A 314 -0.72 -3.55 -11.21
C SER A 314 -0.56 -2.55 -10.06
N LEU A 315 0.22 -2.89 -9.04
CA LEU A 315 0.55 -1.98 -7.92
C LEU A 315 1.70 -1.01 -8.22
N TRP A 316 2.44 -1.25 -9.30
CA TRP A 316 3.64 -0.49 -9.63
C TRP A 316 3.43 1.02 -9.84
N PRO A 317 2.40 1.48 -10.57
CA PRO A 317 2.12 2.91 -10.70
C PRO A 317 1.86 3.61 -9.36
N TYR A 318 1.37 2.87 -8.38
CA TYR A 318 1.05 3.40 -7.06
C TYR A 318 2.26 3.55 -6.14
N LEU A 319 3.33 2.83 -6.43
CA LEU A 319 4.53 2.84 -5.61
C LEU A 319 5.48 4.00 -5.92
N GLY A 320 5.08 4.92 -6.81
CA GLY A 320 5.78 6.20 -6.96
C GLY A 320 7.03 6.17 -7.83
N TRP A 321 7.11 5.27 -8.80
CA TRP A 321 8.19 5.28 -9.79
C TRP A 321 8.01 6.36 -10.87
N VAL A 322 6.80 6.89 -10.99
CA VAL A 322 6.49 7.94 -11.95
C VAL A 322 6.50 9.28 -11.23
N GLU A 323 7.63 9.95 -11.19
CA GLU A 323 7.71 11.33 -10.77
C GLU A 323 6.89 12.21 -11.72
N GLY A 324 5.89 12.88 -11.16
CA GLY A 324 5.31 14.08 -11.76
C GLY A 324 4.28 13.91 -12.86
N ASN A 325 3.82 12.72 -13.21
CA ASN A 325 2.76 12.56 -14.20
C ASN A 325 1.44 12.13 -13.57
N GLU A 326 0.39 12.85 -13.94
CA GLU A 326 -0.99 12.49 -13.71
C GLU A 326 -1.26 11.12 -14.33
N PHE A 327 -1.41 10.10 -13.50
CA PHE A 327 -1.86 8.81 -13.99
C PHE A 327 -3.40 8.79 -13.98
N PRO A 328 -4.06 8.65 -15.14
CA PRO A 328 -5.52 8.57 -15.23
C PRO A 328 -6.01 7.16 -14.82
N LEU A 329 -5.61 6.69 -13.66
CA LEU A 329 -6.13 5.44 -13.09
C LEU A 329 -7.24 5.77 -12.09
N ASN A 330 -8.22 6.55 -12.55
CA ASN A 330 -9.42 6.95 -11.83
C ASN A 330 -10.35 5.78 -11.49
N GLY A 331 -9.88 4.64 -11.11
CA GLY A 331 -10.79 3.55 -10.79
C GLY A 331 -10.23 2.39 -10.00
N LEU A 332 -8.94 2.17 -10.03
CA LEU A 332 -8.36 0.95 -9.43
C LEU A 332 -7.68 1.16 -8.07
N VAL A 333 -7.45 2.42 -7.66
CA VAL A 333 -6.82 2.74 -6.36
C VAL A 333 -7.79 3.27 -5.34
N ALA A 334 -8.94 3.62 -5.78
CA ALA A 334 -9.98 4.04 -4.85
C ALA A 334 -10.60 2.84 -4.09
N TYR A 335 -10.17 1.61 -4.39
CA TYR A 335 -10.78 0.40 -3.83
C TYR A 335 -9.74 -0.53 -3.23
#